data_c9412461849fee6c3dbcea28dc24a7cd
#
_entry.id   c9412461849fee6c3dbcea28dc24a7cd
#
_cell.length_a   1.000
_cell.length_b   1.000
_cell.length_c   1.000
_cell.angle_alpha   90.00
_cell.angle_beta   90.00
_cell.angle_gamma   90.00
#
_symmetry.space_group_name_H-M   'P 1'
#
loop_
_entity.id
_entity.type
_entity.pdbx_description
1 polymer ?
#
loop_
_entity_poly.entity_id
_entity_poly.type
_entity_poly.pdbx_seq_one_letter_code
_entity_poly.pdbx_strand_id
1 'polypeptide(L)'
;MPAVHFRHIDDFDWKEVIVQMHGDKRVTTQLKFLEMSPTRTVIYTHYDAGMTLEEHGHSSDHVLFILKGMVTIGEQECPPGMMVLLEHGATFGGPIVAGPEGCELIEFYTGDITPVPKDREAFHAMLDERGIKQVPVNF
;
A
#
# COMPACT_ATOMS: atom_id res chain seq x y z
N MET A 1 -22.69 -11.74 -19.07
CA MET A 1 -23.58 -10.55 -19.22
C MET A 1 -23.03 -9.38 -18.44
N PRO A 2 -22.95 -8.18 -19.04
CA PRO A 2 -22.58 -6.98 -18.29
C PRO A 2 -23.57 -6.71 -17.15
N ALA A 3 -23.03 -6.24 -16.01
CA ALA A 3 -23.84 -6.02 -14.81
C ALA A 3 -23.32 -4.80 -14.03
N VAL A 4 -24.17 -4.29 -13.16
CA VAL A 4 -23.80 -3.24 -12.19
C VAL A 4 -23.64 -3.90 -10.84
N HIS A 5 -22.54 -3.58 -10.16
CA HIS A 5 -22.24 -4.10 -8.83
C HIS A 5 -22.09 -2.93 -7.84
N PHE A 6 -22.69 -3.08 -6.66
CA PHE A 6 -22.62 -2.11 -5.59
C PHE A 6 -21.91 -2.77 -4.39
N ARG A 7 -20.79 -2.18 -3.96
CA ARG A 7 -20.03 -2.70 -2.83
C ARG A 7 -19.67 -1.54 -1.92
N HIS A 8 -19.93 -1.71 -0.63
CA HIS A 8 -19.61 -0.72 0.38
C HIS A 8 -18.44 -1.22 1.23
N ILE A 9 -17.56 -0.32 1.66
CA ILE A 9 -16.39 -0.71 2.48
C ILE A 9 -16.79 -1.41 3.78
N ASP A 10 -17.97 -1.13 4.32
CA ASP A 10 -18.45 -1.77 5.54
C ASP A 10 -18.93 -3.22 5.32
N ASP A 11 -19.06 -3.66 4.05
CA ASP A 11 -19.43 -5.03 3.72
C ASP A 11 -18.23 -5.99 3.76
N PHE A 12 -17.03 -5.46 3.99
CA PHE A 12 -15.78 -6.22 3.95
C PHE A 12 -15.02 -6.08 5.28
N ASP A 13 -14.39 -7.17 5.70
CA ASP A 13 -13.51 -7.14 6.86
C ASP A 13 -12.09 -6.73 6.45
N TRP A 14 -11.38 -6.05 7.36
CA TRP A 14 -9.98 -5.76 7.19
C TRP A 14 -9.15 -7.05 7.22
N LYS A 15 -8.19 -7.16 6.30
CA LYS A 15 -7.22 -8.24 6.27
C LYS A 15 -5.82 -7.67 6.46
N GLU A 16 -5.13 -8.12 7.51
CA GLU A 16 -3.73 -7.72 7.73
C GLU A 16 -2.85 -8.44 6.71
N VAL A 17 -2.07 -7.67 5.95
CA VAL A 17 -1.19 -8.20 4.89
C VAL A 17 0.27 -7.91 5.16
N ILE A 18 0.58 -6.91 5.97
CA ILE A 18 1.95 -6.57 6.38
C ILE A 18 1.91 -6.24 7.87
N VAL A 19 2.90 -6.76 8.61
CA VAL A 19 3.10 -6.45 10.02
C VAL A 19 4.57 -6.09 10.23
N GLN A 20 4.80 -4.99 10.90
CA GLN A 20 6.13 -4.53 11.30
C GLN A 20 6.17 -4.24 12.79
N MET A 21 7.33 -4.41 13.42
CA MET A 21 7.58 -3.95 14.77
C MET A 21 8.53 -2.76 14.72
N HIS A 22 8.05 -1.62 15.20
CA HIS A 22 8.85 -0.41 15.39
C HIS A 22 9.21 -0.30 16.87
N GLY A 23 10.27 -0.99 17.30
CA GLY A 23 10.51 -1.23 18.71
C GLY A 23 9.40 -2.13 19.27
N ASP A 24 8.70 -1.68 20.30
CA ASP A 24 7.58 -2.40 20.91
C ASP A 24 6.24 -2.15 20.23
N LYS A 25 6.19 -1.25 19.24
CA LYS A 25 4.95 -0.86 18.58
C LYS A 25 4.69 -1.76 17.37
N ARG A 26 3.52 -2.38 17.34
CA ARG A 26 3.04 -3.15 16.20
C ARG A 26 2.41 -2.23 15.18
N VAL A 27 2.89 -2.26 13.94
CA VAL A 27 2.47 -1.39 12.84
C VAL A 27 2.00 -2.27 11.68
N THR A 28 0.79 -2.04 11.18
CA THR A 28 0.17 -2.92 10.19
C THR A 28 -0.27 -2.19 8.93
N THR A 29 -0.33 -2.95 7.84
CA THR A 29 -1.09 -2.62 6.64
C THR A 29 -2.28 -3.55 6.57
N GLN A 30 -3.47 -3.00 6.38
CA GLN A 30 -4.71 -3.74 6.26
C GLN A 30 -5.42 -3.40 4.96
N LEU A 31 -6.03 -4.39 4.32
CA LEU A 31 -6.70 -4.23 3.05
C LEU A 31 -8.14 -4.73 3.12
N LYS A 32 -9.01 -4.07 2.33
CA LYS A 32 -10.35 -4.58 1.96
C LYS A 32 -10.38 -4.67 0.44
N PHE A 33 -10.54 -5.89 -0.07
CA PHE A 33 -10.61 -6.14 -1.52
C PHE A 33 -12.04 -5.92 -1.99
N LEU A 34 -12.32 -4.72 -2.54
CA LEU A 34 -13.67 -4.37 -3.01
C LEU A 34 -13.98 -5.02 -4.35
N GLU A 35 -12.98 -5.22 -5.18
CA GLU A 35 -13.08 -5.91 -6.46
C GLU A 35 -11.76 -6.59 -6.76
N MET A 36 -11.82 -7.80 -7.30
CA MET A 36 -10.62 -8.50 -7.76
C MET A 36 -10.98 -9.35 -8.98
N SER A 37 -10.44 -8.97 -10.11
CA SER A 37 -10.58 -9.70 -11.37
C SER A 37 -9.27 -9.61 -12.16
N PRO A 38 -9.10 -10.39 -13.23
CA PRO A 38 -7.87 -10.33 -14.02
C PRO A 38 -7.60 -8.96 -14.66
N THR A 39 -8.63 -8.14 -14.84
CA THR A 39 -8.51 -6.86 -15.56
C THR A 39 -8.67 -5.64 -14.67
N ARG A 40 -9.07 -5.84 -13.41
CA ARG A 40 -9.22 -4.72 -12.47
C ARG A 40 -9.23 -5.21 -11.03
N THR A 41 -8.59 -4.46 -10.17
CA THR A 41 -8.62 -4.69 -8.72
C THR A 41 -8.80 -3.34 -8.04
N VAL A 42 -9.70 -3.28 -7.05
CA VAL A 42 -9.95 -2.08 -6.26
C VAL A 42 -9.80 -2.46 -4.79
N ILE A 43 -8.91 -1.75 -4.09
CA ILE A 43 -8.56 -2.06 -2.70
C ILE A 43 -8.74 -0.79 -1.86
N TYR A 44 -9.41 -0.93 -0.73
CA TYR A 44 -9.40 0.09 0.32
C TYR A 44 -8.29 -0.28 1.30
N THR A 45 -7.32 0.60 1.47
CA THR A 45 -6.08 0.33 2.18
C THR A 45 -5.96 1.21 3.42
N HIS A 46 -5.51 0.61 4.52
CA HIS A 46 -5.16 1.30 5.76
C HIS A 46 -3.71 1.03 6.13
N TYR A 47 -2.95 2.10 6.35
CA TYR A 47 -1.61 2.03 6.93
C TYR A 47 -1.63 2.63 8.32
N ASP A 48 -1.14 1.87 9.31
CA ASP A 48 -0.86 2.45 10.63
C ASP A 48 0.26 3.49 10.52
N ALA A 49 0.31 4.41 11.48
CA ALA A 49 1.35 5.43 11.55
C ALA A 49 2.74 4.81 11.44
N GLY A 50 3.58 5.36 10.58
CA GLY A 50 4.96 4.93 10.41
C GLY A 50 5.17 3.70 9.53
N MET A 51 4.11 3.05 9.03
CA MET A 51 4.27 1.91 8.12
C MET A 51 5.23 2.27 7.01
N THR A 52 6.22 1.40 6.78
CA THR A 52 7.30 1.64 5.83
C THR A 52 7.31 0.54 4.79
N LEU A 53 7.03 0.88 3.54
CA LEU A 53 6.97 -0.05 2.42
C LEU A 53 8.18 0.13 1.51
N GLU A 54 8.62 -0.97 0.91
CA GLU A 54 9.74 -0.92 -0.03
C GLU A 54 9.40 -0.19 -1.32
N GLU A 55 10.40 0.37 -1.95
CA GLU A 55 10.27 0.90 -3.31
C GLU A 55 9.97 -0.26 -4.23
N HIS A 56 8.86 -0.17 -4.96
CA HIS A 56 8.41 -1.23 -5.86
C HIS A 56 7.60 -0.66 -7.02
N GLY A 57 7.30 -1.51 -7.97
CA GLY A 57 6.39 -1.23 -9.06
C GLY A 57 5.48 -2.43 -9.28
N HIS A 58 4.71 -2.41 -10.36
CA HIS A 58 3.78 -3.47 -10.73
C HIS A 58 3.76 -3.69 -12.23
N SER A 59 3.36 -4.88 -12.66
CA SER A 59 3.08 -5.19 -14.06
C SER A 59 1.64 -4.77 -14.42
N SER A 60 1.29 -3.54 -14.10
CA SER A 60 -0.04 -2.98 -14.19
C SER A 60 0.06 -1.46 -14.02
N ASP A 61 -0.88 -0.71 -14.57
CA ASP A 61 -1.07 0.66 -14.08
C ASP A 61 -1.64 0.59 -12.66
N HIS A 62 -1.22 1.49 -11.80
CA HIS A 62 -1.61 1.50 -10.40
C HIS A 62 -1.94 2.93 -9.99
N VAL A 63 -3.15 3.15 -9.54
CA VAL A 63 -3.61 4.45 -9.07
C VAL A 63 -3.84 4.39 -7.57
N LEU A 64 -3.30 5.38 -6.85
CA LEU A 64 -3.59 5.62 -5.44
C LEU A 64 -4.37 6.92 -5.33
N PHE A 65 -5.39 6.94 -4.49
CA PHE A 65 -6.08 8.18 -4.13
C PHE A 65 -6.14 8.28 -2.62
N ILE A 66 -5.50 9.31 -2.06
CA ILE A 66 -5.38 9.50 -0.61
C ILE A 66 -6.68 10.08 -0.07
N LEU A 67 -7.28 9.40 0.92
CA LEU A 67 -8.54 9.81 1.54
C LEU A 67 -8.33 10.45 2.91
N LYS A 68 -7.45 9.86 3.74
CA LYS A 68 -7.19 10.33 5.11
C LYS A 68 -5.71 10.16 5.44
N GLY A 69 -5.20 11.03 6.32
CA GLY A 69 -3.81 10.97 6.73
C GLY A 69 -2.87 11.37 5.62
N MET A 70 -1.69 10.75 5.58
CA MET A 70 -0.67 11.11 4.61
C MET A 70 0.29 9.94 4.41
N VAL A 71 0.82 9.79 3.19
CA VAL A 71 2.03 9.02 2.93
C VAL A 71 3.07 9.92 2.29
N THR A 72 4.34 9.60 2.52
CA THR A 72 5.46 10.16 1.78
C THR A 72 5.99 9.08 0.85
N ILE A 73 6.11 9.39 -0.43
CA ILE A 73 6.65 8.48 -1.44
C ILE A 73 7.97 9.07 -1.91
N GLY A 74 9.08 8.42 -1.49
CA GLY A 74 10.39 9.05 -1.62
C GLY A 74 10.42 10.37 -0.85
N GLU A 75 10.54 11.50 -1.56
CA GLU A 75 10.52 12.83 -0.95
C GLU A 75 9.18 13.55 -1.15
N GLN A 76 8.23 12.94 -1.86
CA GLN A 76 6.94 13.57 -2.17
C GLN A 76 5.92 13.29 -1.07
N GLU A 77 5.44 14.34 -0.43
CA GLU A 77 4.31 14.25 0.50
C GLU A 77 3.00 14.11 -0.28
N CYS A 78 2.14 13.19 0.15
CA CYS A 78 0.86 12.90 -0.49
C CYS A 78 -0.27 13.06 0.54
N PRO A 79 -0.85 14.27 0.67
CA PRO A 79 -1.97 14.54 1.58
C PRO A 79 -3.31 14.07 1.00
N PRO A 80 -4.40 14.14 1.79
CA PRO A 80 -5.74 13.83 1.27
C PRO A 80 -6.07 14.63 0.01
N GLY A 81 -6.70 13.96 -0.96
CA GLY A 81 -7.01 14.52 -2.26
C GLY A 81 -5.94 14.34 -3.32
N MET A 82 -4.76 13.83 -2.95
CA MET A 82 -3.69 13.53 -3.90
C MET A 82 -3.99 12.25 -4.64
N MET A 83 -3.87 12.28 -5.96
CA MET A 83 -3.89 11.09 -6.81
C MET A 83 -2.47 10.82 -7.28
N VAL A 84 -2.04 9.55 -7.17
CA VAL A 84 -0.74 9.09 -7.65
C VAL A 84 -0.98 8.05 -8.73
N LEU A 85 -0.44 8.28 -9.92
CA LEU A 85 -0.47 7.30 -11.00
C LEU A 85 0.93 6.70 -11.16
N LEU A 86 1.02 5.40 -10.93
CA LEU A 86 2.21 4.62 -11.25
C LEU A 86 1.96 3.85 -12.53
N GLU A 87 2.58 4.27 -13.63
CA GLU A 87 2.42 3.59 -14.90
C GLU A 87 3.08 2.20 -14.86
N HIS A 88 2.56 1.28 -15.66
CA HIS A 88 3.10 -0.07 -15.81
C HIS A 88 4.62 -0.03 -16.01
N GLY A 89 5.35 -0.75 -15.18
CA GLY A 89 6.80 -0.87 -15.26
C GLY A 89 7.59 0.23 -14.54
N ALA A 90 6.93 1.29 -14.07
CA ALA A 90 7.58 2.30 -13.25
C ALA A 90 7.71 1.82 -11.79
N THR A 91 8.59 2.45 -11.02
CA THR A 91 8.67 2.28 -9.58
C THR A 91 8.30 3.59 -8.88
N PHE A 92 7.93 3.52 -7.60
CA PHE A 92 7.48 4.69 -6.86
C PHE A 92 8.55 5.77 -6.65
N GLY A 93 9.81 5.48 -6.93
CA GLY A 93 10.89 6.48 -6.76
C GLY A 93 11.42 6.60 -5.34
N GLY A 94 11.04 5.69 -4.46
CA GLY A 94 11.50 5.63 -3.07
C GLY A 94 10.57 4.79 -2.21
N PRO A 95 10.90 4.62 -0.92
CA PRO A 95 10.00 3.92 0.00
C PRO A 95 8.74 4.73 0.24
N ILE A 96 7.65 4.03 0.59
CA ILE A 96 6.39 4.63 1.00
C ILE A 96 6.35 4.60 2.52
N VAL A 97 6.15 5.75 3.14
CA VAL A 97 6.10 5.85 4.61
C VAL A 97 4.82 6.58 5.02
N ALA A 98 4.00 5.93 5.84
CA ALA A 98 2.80 6.55 6.39
C ALA A 98 3.16 7.58 7.45
N GLY A 99 2.45 8.69 7.46
CA GLY A 99 2.65 9.79 8.39
C GLY A 99 2.24 9.44 9.83
N PRO A 100 2.33 10.44 10.75
CA PRO A 100 2.11 10.20 12.19
C PRO A 100 0.67 9.85 12.55
N GLU A 101 -0.29 10.08 11.68
CA GLU A 101 -1.69 9.71 11.87
C GLU A 101 -2.10 8.51 11.02
N GLY A 102 -1.14 7.87 10.35
CA GLY A 102 -1.40 6.80 9.40
C GLY A 102 -1.93 7.34 8.08
N CYS A 103 -2.54 6.45 7.29
CA CYS A 103 -3.12 6.84 6.01
C CYS A 103 -4.20 5.85 5.60
N GLU A 104 -5.28 6.35 4.99
CA GLU A 104 -6.25 5.52 4.28
C GLU A 104 -6.36 6.00 2.84
N LEU A 105 -6.38 5.04 1.92
CA LEU A 105 -6.38 5.34 0.49
C LEU A 105 -7.13 4.26 -0.29
N ILE A 106 -7.54 4.61 -1.50
CA ILE A 106 -8.08 3.67 -2.47
C ILE A 106 -7.00 3.37 -3.48
N GLU A 107 -6.82 2.09 -3.79
CA GLU A 107 -5.92 1.62 -4.84
C GLU A 107 -6.70 0.97 -5.96
N PHE A 108 -6.32 1.28 -7.18
CA PHE A 108 -6.90 0.70 -8.38
C PHE A 108 -5.78 0.16 -9.26
N TYR A 109 -5.93 -1.09 -9.70
CA TYR A 109 -4.99 -1.77 -10.61
C TYR A 109 -5.72 -2.22 -11.87
N THR A 110 -5.04 -2.15 -13.02
CA THR A 110 -5.56 -2.62 -14.30
C THR A 110 -5.04 -4.01 -14.70
N GLY A 111 -4.25 -4.63 -13.84
CA GLY A 111 -3.64 -5.95 -14.11
C GLY A 111 -3.09 -6.60 -12.86
N ASP A 112 -1.91 -7.19 -12.96
CA ASP A 112 -1.29 -7.93 -11.87
C ASP A 112 -0.91 -7.01 -10.70
N ILE A 113 -1.38 -7.35 -9.51
CA ILE A 113 -1.14 -6.58 -8.29
C ILE A 113 0.14 -7.00 -7.55
N THR A 114 0.84 -8.03 -8.03
CA THR A 114 2.07 -8.51 -7.37
C THR A 114 3.12 -7.39 -7.39
N PRO A 115 3.67 -7.01 -6.24
CA PRO A 115 4.73 -6.00 -6.20
C PRO A 115 6.02 -6.54 -6.80
N VAL A 116 6.70 -5.70 -7.57
CA VAL A 116 8.04 -5.97 -8.12
C VAL A 116 9.02 -5.07 -7.38
N PRO A 117 9.77 -5.60 -6.40
CA PRO A 117 10.72 -4.81 -5.63
C PRO A 117 11.86 -4.29 -6.50
N LYS A 118 12.31 -3.09 -6.21
CA LYS A 118 13.46 -2.50 -6.90
C LYS A 118 14.79 -3.01 -6.31
N ASP A 119 14.92 -2.97 -4.98
CA ASP A 119 16.16 -3.35 -4.29
C ASP A 119 15.84 -3.81 -2.87
N ARG A 120 15.67 -5.12 -2.70
CA ARG A 120 15.33 -5.71 -1.40
C ARG A 120 16.44 -5.57 -0.37
N GLU A 121 17.69 -5.69 -0.79
CA GLU A 121 18.81 -5.57 0.14
C GLU A 121 18.89 -4.16 0.73
N ALA A 122 18.72 -3.14 -0.11
CA ALA A 122 18.71 -1.75 0.35
C ALA A 122 17.52 -1.50 1.28
N PHE A 123 16.36 -2.06 1.00
CA PHE A 123 15.19 -1.93 1.85
C PHE A 123 15.42 -2.57 3.24
N HIS A 124 15.94 -3.79 3.27
CA HIS A 124 16.23 -4.49 4.53
C HIS A 124 17.29 -3.74 5.35
N ALA A 125 18.32 -3.21 4.68
CA ALA A 125 19.34 -2.38 5.36
C ALA A 125 18.71 -1.12 5.96
N MET A 126 17.82 -0.48 5.25
CA MET A 126 17.09 0.70 5.75
C MET A 126 16.22 0.37 6.96
N LEU A 127 15.50 -0.77 6.93
CA LEU A 127 14.68 -1.20 8.05
C LEU A 127 15.55 -1.47 9.28
N ASP A 128 16.67 -2.16 9.12
CA ASP A 128 17.62 -2.43 10.21
C ASP A 128 18.15 -1.13 10.81
N GLU A 129 18.51 -0.18 9.98
CA GLU A 129 18.99 1.14 10.41
C GLU A 129 17.94 1.90 11.21
N ARG A 130 16.66 1.74 10.86
CA ARG A 130 15.54 2.39 11.54
C ARG A 130 14.97 1.57 12.72
N GLY A 131 15.52 0.39 12.99
CA GLY A 131 15.07 -0.48 14.07
C GLY A 131 13.69 -1.10 13.81
N ILE A 132 13.35 -1.33 12.53
CA ILE A 132 12.07 -1.91 12.12
C ILE A 132 12.27 -3.39 11.78
N LYS A 133 11.41 -4.24 12.31
CA LYS A 133 11.38 -5.68 11.98
C LYS A 133 10.13 -6.04 11.20
N GLN A 134 10.29 -6.71 10.06
CA GLN A 134 9.17 -7.33 9.35
C GLN A 134 8.77 -8.60 10.07
N VAL A 135 7.47 -8.79 10.24
CA VAL A 135 6.90 -9.98 10.88
C VAL A 135 6.19 -10.80 9.79
N PRO A 136 6.48 -12.12 9.67
CA PRO A 136 5.77 -12.96 8.70
C PRO A 136 4.27 -12.99 8.99
N VAL A 137 3.47 -12.95 7.92
CA VAL A 137 2.00 -13.01 7.99
C VAL A 137 1.52 -14.18 7.17
N ASN A 138 0.67 -15.00 7.77
CA ASN A 138 0.01 -16.12 7.10
C ASN A 138 -1.42 -15.74 6.73
N PHE A 139 -1.74 -15.84 5.45
CA PHE A 139 -3.12 -15.64 4.96
C PHE A 139 -3.49 -16.56 3.82
#